data_bce91b89e0682cfba0bde6a7a5432202
#
_entry.id   bce91b89e0682cfba0bde6a7a5432202
#
_cell.length_a   1.000
_cell.length_b   1.000
_cell.length_c   1.000
_cell.angle_alpha   90.00
_cell.angle_beta   90.00
_cell.angle_gamma   90.00
#
_symmetry.space_group_name_H-M   'P 1'
#
loop_
_entity.id
_entity.type
_entity.pdbx_description
1 polymer ?
#
loop_
_entity_poly.entity_id
_entity_poly.type
_entity_poly.pdbx_seq_one_letter_code
_entity_poly.pdbx_strand_id
1 'polypeptide(L)'
;MDVFEELVRLRRLGQKSALATIVDVRGSIPSFQSAKLLVREDGSMVGTIGGGCVEAEVWNAAREVIETEKSRHLSFNLGQDAAYDNGLICGGQLDIFVEPVLPLPSAYIFGAGHISKSLSKVAELAGFRTVVIDNRQQFANRDRFPDADEVIAAEYEEVFPKLEINESSYLVIVTRGHRDDMRILRWAIDTPARYIGMIGSKRKAIAVVKELEKEGIPRERFERVHSPMGLEIAAITPEEIAVSVLAEMIAERRKAHPGWNPLSKSVFAQGVLKSP
;
A
#
# COMPACT_ATOMS: atom_id res chain seq x y z
N MET A 1 3.47 -22.48 -12.72
CA MET A 1 3.30 -21.00 -12.62
C MET A 1 4.69 -20.42 -12.51
N ASP A 2 5.02 -19.48 -13.35
CA ASP A 2 6.32 -18.78 -13.33
C ASP A 2 6.42 -17.85 -12.11
N VAL A 3 7.62 -17.72 -11.52
CA VAL A 3 7.90 -16.83 -10.38
C VAL A 3 7.52 -15.38 -10.69
N PHE A 4 7.82 -14.90 -11.91
CA PHE A 4 7.50 -13.53 -12.30
C PHE A 4 6.01 -13.28 -12.55
N GLU A 5 5.32 -14.25 -13.15
CA GLU A 5 3.86 -14.19 -13.33
C GLU A 5 3.16 -14.10 -11.98
N GLU A 6 3.57 -14.95 -11.03
CA GLU A 6 3.03 -14.94 -9.68
C GLU A 6 3.35 -13.66 -8.92
N LEU A 7 4.57 -13.14 -9.03
CA LEU A 7 4.97 -11.87 -8.45
C LEU A 7 4.08 -10.72 -8.94
N VAL A 8 3.84 -10.65 -10.25
CA VAL A 8 2.95 -9.62 -10.83
C VAL A 8 1.52 -9.80 -10.34
N ARG A 9 1.03 -11.05 -10.25
CA ARG A 9 -0.31 -11.36 -9.74
C ARG A 9 -0.48 -10.89 -8.29
N LEU A 10 0.46 -11.25 -7.40
CA LEU A 10 0.42 -10.87 -5.99
C LEU A 10 0.44 -9.35 -5.80
N ARG A 11 1.30 -8.64 -6.53
CA ARG A 11 1.36 -7.18 -6.48
C ARG A 11 0.04 -6.51 -6.84
N ARG A 12 -0.67 -7.06 -7.84
CA ARG A 12 -2.00 -6.55 -8.26
C ARG A 12 -3.09 -6.84 -7.24
N LEU A 13 -3.01 -8.00 -6.57
CA LEU A 13 -3.94 -8.39 -5.51
C LEU A 13 -3.67 -7.70 -4.16
N GLY A 14 -2.67 -6.84 -4.08
CA GLY A 14 -2.33 -6.14 -2.85
C GLY A 14 -1.66 -7.02 -1.79
N GLN A 15 -1.10 -8.18 -2.19
CA GLN A 15 -0.43 -9.13 -1.31
C GLN A 15 1.08 -8.89 -1.28
N LYS A 16 1.66 -8.92 -0.09
CA LYS A 16 3.11 -8.87 0.10
C LYS A 16 3.73 -10.24 -0.23
N SER A 17 4.98 -10.20 -0.66
CA SER A 17 5.79 -11.40 -0.83
C SER A 17 7.27 -11.04 -0.70
N ALA A 18 8.15 -12.03 -0.69
CA ALA A 18 9.59 -11.82 -0.78
C ALA A 18 10.17 -12.65 -1.92
N LEU A 19 11.07 -12.05 -2.70
CA LEU A 19 11.80 -12.72 -3.76
C LEU A 19 13.23 -12.98 -3.32
N ALA A 20 13.61 -14.26 -3.25
CA ALA A 20 14.98 -14.68 -3.06
C ALA A 20 15.62 -15.00 -4.42
N THR A 21 16.80 -14.46 -4.66
CA THR A 21 17.58 -14.70 -5.90
C THR A 21 19.00 -15.13 -5.56
N ILE A 22 19.47 -16.21 -6.17
CA ILE A 22 20.89 -16.58 -6.12
C ILE A 22 21.68 -15.57 -6.95
N VAL A 23 22.56 -14.79 -6.30
CA VAL A 23 23.32 -13.70 -6.93
C VAL A 23 24.77 -14.10 -7.24
N ASP A 24 25.36 -15.01 -6.45
CA ASP A 24 26.68 -15.57 -6.73
C ASP A 24 26.77 -17.05 -6.35
N VAL A 25 27.58 -17.78 -7.10
CA VAL A 25 27.85 -19.21 -6.92
C VAL A 25 29.32 -19.48 -7.13
N ARG A 26 29.96 -20.13 -6.16
CA ARG A 26 31.35 -20.58 -6.26
C ARG A 26 31.45 -22.05 -5.89
N GLY A 27 32.05 -22.85 -6.79
CA GLY A 27 32.15 -24.29 -6.61
C GLY A 27 30.92 -25.06 -7.08
N SER A 28 30.77 -26.30 -6.61
CA SER A 28 29.67 -27.19 -7.02
C SER A 28 28.50 -27.07 -6.06
N ILE A 29 27.33 -26.67 -6.59
CA ILE A 29 26.08 -26.59 -5.84
C ILE A 29 24.94 -27.28 -6.61
N PRO A 30 23.86 -27.72 -5.95
CA PRO A 30 22.70 -28.34 -6.61
C PRO A 30 21.73 -27.33 -7.26
N SER A 31 22.19 -26.14 -7.57
CA SER A 31 21.37 -25.08 -8.18
C SER A 31 22.17 -24.27 -9.21
N PHE A 32 21.60 -23.22 -9.75
CA PHE A 32 22.23 -22.38 -10.77
C PHE A 32 22.09 -20.89 -10.42
N GLN A 33 23.04 -20.10 -10.87
CA GLN A 33 23.00 -18.65 -10.73
C GLN A 33 21.70 -18.10 -11.33
N SER A 34 21.09 -17.12 -10.66
CA SER A 34 19.80 -16.53 -11.00
C SER A 34 18.56 -17.40 -10.70
N ALA A 35 18.72 -18.59 -10.08
CA ALA A 35 17.56 -19.31 -9.53
C ALA A 35 16.77 -18.45 -8.53
N LYS A 36 15.48 -18.60 -8.52
CA LYS A 36 14.56 -17.75 -7.74
C LYS A 36 13.56 -18.56 -6.95
N LEU A 37 13.27 -18.04 -5.75
CA LEU A 37 12.23 -18.53 -4.88
C LEU A 37 11.36 -17.34 -4.45
N LEU A 38 10.08 -17.39 -4.74
CA LEU A 38 9.09 -16.44 -4.25
C LEU A 38 8.37 -17.03 -3.05
N VAL A 39 8.41 -16.34 -1.92
CA VAL A 39 7.68 -16.70 -0.70
C VAL A 39 6.50 -15.75 -0.54
N ARG A 40 5.29 -16.31 -0.42
CA ARG A 40 4.06 -15.54 -0.21
C ARG A 40 3.84 -15.19 1.27
N GLU A 41 2.95 -14.28 1.52
CA GLU A 41 2.57 -13.87 2.88
C GLU A 41 2.02 -15.03 3.73
N ASP A 42 1.34 -16.00 3.12
CA ASP A 42 0.86 -17.23 3.77
C ASP A 42 1.96 -18.28 4.00
N GLY A 43 3.19 -18.02 3.55
CA GLY A 43 4.36 -18.90 3.67
C GLY A 43 4.47 -19.93 2.54
N SER A 44 3.52 -20.01 1.62
CA SER A 44 3.64 -20.86 0.44
C SER A 44 4.69 -20.33 -0.55
N MET A 45 5.24 -21.22 -1.40
CA MET A 45 6.40 -20.90 -2.25
C MET A 45 6.12 -21.16 -3.74
N VAL A 46 6.82 -20.42 -4.60
CA VAL A 46 6.90 -20.68 -6.05
C VAL A 46 8.36 -20.58 -6.50
N GLY A 47 8.81 -21.52 -7.32
CA GLY A 47 10.22 -21.65 -7.71
C GLY A 47 11.02 -22.44 -6.70
N THR A 48 12.35 -22.43 -6.87
CA THR A 48 13.31 -23.10 -5.97
C THR A 48 14.70 -22.51 -6.12
N ILE A 49 15.48 -22.64 -5.07
CA ILE A 49 16.92 -22.29 -5.04
C ILE A 49 17.80 -23.51 -4.74
N GLY A 50 17.25 -24.73 -4.88
CA GLY A 50 18.01 -25.98 -4.74
C GLY A 50 17.54 -26.89 -3.62
N GLY A 51 16.57 -26.45 -2.79
CA GLY A 51 16.00 -27.28 -1.72
C GLY A 51 16.86 -27.38 -0.45
N GLY A 52 16.42 -28.26 0.47
CA GLY A 52 17.18 -28.59 1.68
C GLY A 52 17.24 -27.50 2.74
N CYS A 53 18.29 -27.54 3.57
CA CYS A 53 18.47 -26.60 4.70
C CYS A 53 18.60 -25.15 4.25
N VAL A 54 19.25 -24.91 3.10
CA VAL A 54 19.40 -23.56 2.54
C VAL A 54 18.04 -22.94 2.23
N GLU A 55 17.15 -23.70 1.58
CA GLU A 55 15.80 -23.22 1.24
C GLU A 55 14.97 -22.92 2.50
N ALA A 56 15.13 -23.72 3.56
CA ALA A 56 14.46 -23.48 4.84
C ALA A 56 14.95 -22.19 5.51
N GLU A 57 16.26 -21.90 5.51
CA GLU A 57 16.82 -20.65 6.05
C GLU A 57 16.38 -19.42 5.22
N VAL A 58 16.41 -19.56 3.90
CA VAL A 58 15.93 -18.50 3.01
C VAL A 58 14.44 -18.25 3.20
N TRP A 59 13.64 -19.29 3.42
CA TRP A 59 12.23 -19.16 3.75
C TRP A 59 12.02 -18.36 5.04
N ASN A 60 12.76 -18.66 6.11
CA ASN A 60 12.71 -17.90 7.36
C ASN A 60 13.08 -16.42 7.15
N ALA A 61 14.17 -16.16 6.41
CA ALA A 61 14.59 -14.81 6.09
C ALA A 61 13.54 -14.07 5.24
N ALA A 62 12.90 -14.76 4.29
CA ALA A 62 11.85 -14.20 3.48
C ALA A 62 10.62 -13.78 4.30
N ARG A 63 10.25 -14.56 5.31
CA ARG A 63 9.18 -14.21 6.26
C ARG A 63 9.50 -12.91 7.01
N GLU A 64 10.73 -12.80 7.53
CA GLU A 64 11.19 -11.58 8.19
C GLU A 64 11.23 -10.36 7.23
N VAL A 65 11.65 -10.58 5.98
CA VAL A 65 11.67 -9.55 4.93
C VAL A 65 10.25 -9.05 4.60
N ILE A 66 9.25 -9.94 4.56
CA ILE A 66 7.84 -9.58 4.35
C ILE A 66 7.33 -8.68 5.49
N GLU A 67 7.67 -9.02 6.74
CA GLU A 67 7.23 -8.27 7.92
C GLU A 67 7.93 -6.91 8.05
N THR A 68 9.26 -6.91 7.87
CA THR A 68 10.08 -5.70 8.10
C THR A 68 10.18 -4.77 6.89
N GLU A 69 9.82 -5.26 5.70
CA GLU A 69 10.00 -4.59 4.40
C GLU A 69 11.49 -4.21 4.12
N LYS A 70 12.45 -4.91 4.75
CA LYS A 70 13.89 -4.69 4.59
C LYS A 70 14.55 -5.90 3.92
N SER A 71 15.35 -5.62 2.87
CA SER A 71 16.10 -6.67 2.17
C SER A 71 17.15 -7.31 3.07
N ARG A 72 17.49 -8.58 2.80
CA ARG A 72 18.57 -9.33 3.44
C ARG A 72 19.51 -9.95 2.41
N HIS A 73 20.78 -10.04 2.77
CA HIS A 73 21.78 -10.80 2.06
C HIS A 73 22.20 -12.00 2.92
N LEU A 74 22.18 -13.20 2.34
CA LEU A 74 22.54 -14.45 3.00
C LEU A 74 23.70 -15.08 2.26
N SER A 75 24.72 -15.55 2.99
CA SER A 75 25.87 -16.25 2.45
C SER A 75 25.99 -17.63 3.09
N PHE A 76 26.08 -18.65 2.27
CA PHE A 76 26.18 -20.04 2.70
C PHE A 76 27.50 -20.66 2.26
N ASN A 77 28.18 -21.36 3.16
CA ASN A 77 29.39 -22.14 2.85
C ASN A 77 29.05 -23.63 3.07
N LEU A 78 28.71 -24.30 1.97
CA LEU A 78 28.20 -25.67 2.00
C LEU A 78 29.28 -26.74 2.27
N GLY A 79 30.56 -26.35 2.27
CA GLY A 79 31.71 -27.27 2.48
C GLY A 79 32.30 -27.26 3.88
N GLN A 80 31.95 -26.30 4.74
CA GLN A 80 32.60 -26.09 6.05
C GLN A 80 31.63 -26.09 7.24
N ASP A 81 30.32 -25.89 7.01
CA ASP A 81 29.36 -25.88 8.10
C ASP A 81 28.82 -27.28 8.39
N ALA A 82 29.09 -27.78 9.60
CA ALA A 82 28.56 -29.07 10.08
C ALA A 82 27.02 -29.14 10.11
N ALA A 83 26.32 -27.98 10.11
CA ALA A 83 24.88 -27.87 10.02
C ALA A 83 24.33 -28.32 8.65
N TYR A 84 25.17 -28.31 7.59
CA TYR A 84 24.80 -28.71 6.23
C TYR A 84 25.32 -30.10 5.85
N ASP A 85 25.93 -30.83 6.79
CA ASP A 85 26.46 -32.19 6.60
C ASP A 85 25.34 -33.24 6.55
N ASN A 86 24.38 -33.06 5.65
CA ASN A 86 23.28 -34.02 5.39
C ASN A 86 23.59 -34.96 4.21
N GLY A 87 24.88 -35.32 4.03
CA GLY A 87 25.31 -36.23 2.97
C GLY A 87 25.34 -35.62 1.56
N LEU A 88 25.17 -34.31 1.44
CA LEU A 88 25.39 -33.58 0.19
C LEU A 88 26.87 -33.22 0.08
N ILE A 89 27.58 -33.86 -0.83
CA ILE A 89 28.97 -33.58 -1.19
C ILE A 89 29.03 -32.31 -2.04
N CYS A 90 28.46 -31.21 -1.52
CA CYS A 90 28.44 -29.91 -2.23
C CYS A 90 29.43 -28.98 -1.53
N GLY A 91 30.64 -28.84 -2.08
CA GLY A 91 31.71 -27.99 -1.53
C GLY A 91 31.71 -26.57 -2.11
N GLY A 92 30.56 -25.91 -2.21
CA GLY A 92 30.41 -24.60 -2.83
C GLY A 92 30.00 -23.47 -1.85
N GLN A 93 30.16 -22.24 -2.31
CA GLN A 93 29.60 -21.03 -1.66
C GLN A 93 28.42 -20.51 -2.47
N LEU A 94 27.43 -19.95 -1.76
CA LEU A 94 26.19 -19.49 -2.33
C LEU A 94 25.79 -18.17 -1.67
N ASP A 95 25.62 -17.13 -2.46
CA ASP A 95 25.11 -15.84 -2.02
C ASP A 95 23.69 -15.63 -2.54
N ILE A 96 22.77 -15.29 -1.63
CA ILE A 96 21.35 -15.09 -1.93
C ILE A 96 20.92 -13.72 -1.46
N PHE A 97 20.28 -12.95 -2.34
CA PHE A 97 19.62 -11.70 -2.01
C PHE A 97 18.12 -11.94 -1.85
N VAL A 98 17.57 -11.52 -0.72
CA VAL A 98 16.15 -11.62 -0.41
C VAL A 98 15.58 -10.21 -0.31
N GLU A 99 14.63 -9.88 -1.18
CA GLU A 99 14.04 -8.56 -1.24
C GLU A 99 12.51 -8.59 -1.05
N PRO A 100 11.91 -7.55 -0.42
CA PRO A 100 10.46 -7.46 -0.30
C PRO A 100 9.83 -7.08 -1.64
N VAL A 101 8.77 -7.77 -2.00
CA VAL A 101 7.91 -7.43 -3.13
C VAL A 101 6.65 -6.81 -2.58
N LEU A 102 6.59 -5.48 -2.64
CA LEU A 102 5.48 -4.73 -2.10
C LEU A 102 4.35 -4.61 -3.13
N PRO A 103 3.07 -4.60 -2.66
CA PRO A 103 1.91 -4.37 -3.51
C PRO A 103 1.97 -3.02 -4.22
N LEU A 104 1.25 -2.91 -5.33
CA LEU A 104 1.04 -1.61 -5.98
C LEU A 104 0.13 -0.75 -5.09
N PRO A 105 0.57 0.46 -4.70
CA PRO A 105 -0.30 1.35 -3.96
C PRO A 105 -1.48 1.76 -4.83
N SER A 106 -2.70 1.64 -4.29
CA SER A 106 -3.94 1.93 -5.02
C SER A 106 -4.67 3.11 -4.40
N ALA A 107 -4.88 4.17 -5.17
CA ALA A 107 -5.64 5.35 -4.78
C ALA A 107 -7.10 5.20 -5.25
N TYR A 108 -8.01 4.98 -4.30
CA TYR A 108 -9.45 4.97 -4.52
C TYR A 108 -9.97 6.38 -4.26
N ILE A 109 -10.32 7.10 -5.32
CA ILE A 109 -10.72 8.52 -5.29
C ILE A 109 -12.24 8.60 -5.39
N PHE A 110 -12.89 8.86 -4.26
CA PHE A 110 -14.33 9.02 -4.16
C PHE A 110 -14.74 10.46 -4.46
N GLY A 111 -15.41 10.65 -5.58
CA GLY A 111 -15.75 11.92 -6.21
C GLY A 111 -14.95 12.15 -7.48
N ALA A 112 -15.59 12.66 -8.54
CA ALA A 112 -14.98 12.91 -9.85
C ALA A 112 -14.93 14.40 -10.21
N GLY A 113 -14.65 15.26 -9.20
CA GLY A 113 -14.53 16.71 -9.35
C GLY A 113 -13.19 17.18 -9.94
N HIS A 114 -12.92 18.48 -9.82
CA HIS A 114 -11.68 19.08 -10.32
C HIS A 114 -10.43 18.58 -9.59
N ILE A 115 -10.49 18.49 -8.25
CA ILE A 115 -9.37 17.97 -7.45
C ILE A 115 -9.08 16.52 -7.85
N SER A 116 -10.11 15.69 -8.02
CA SER A 116 -9.96 14.28 -8.42
C SER A 116 -9.27 14.16 -9.76
N LYS A 117 -9.61 15.03 -10.72
CA LYS A 117 -9.01 15.03 -12.06
C LYS A 117 -7.51 15.31 -12.00
N SER A 118 -7.09 16.28 -11.21
CA SER A 118 -5.68 16.62 -11.03
C SER A 118 -4.96 15.56 -10.19
N LEU A 119 -5.60 15.07 -9.11
CA LEU A 119 -5.04 14.05 -8.24
C LEU A 119 -4.81 12.71 -8.96
N SER A 120 -5.77 12.25 -9.77
CA SER A 120 -5.62 11.02 -10.55
C SER A 120 -4.35 11.04 -11.41
N LYS A 121 -4.10 12.15 -12.12
CA LYS A 121 -2.91 12.32 -12.95
C LYS A 121 -1.60 12.30 -12.16
N VAL A 122 -1.51 13.10 -11.09
CA VAL A 122 -0.26 13.17 -10.31
C VAL A 122 -0.03 11.90 -9.48
N ALA A 123 -1.09 11.19 -9.07
CA ALA A 123 -0.99 9.92 -8.38
C ALA A 123 -0.46 8.82 -9.31
N GLU A 124 -0.92 8.76 -10.56
CA GLU A 124 -0.39 7.86 -11.59
C GLU A 124 1.11 8.10 -11.81
N LEU A 125 1.52 9.35 -12.02
CA LEU A 125 2.94 9.73 -12.15
C LEU A 125 3.79 9.30 -10.95
N ALA A 126 3.19 9.25 -9.74
CA ALA A 126 3.85 8.77 -8.52
C ALA A 126 3.77 7.25 -8.34
N GLY A 127 3.25 6.52 -9.32
CA GLY A 127 3.18 5.06 -9.34
C GLY A 127 2.05 4.48 -8.48
N PHE A 128 0.94 5.21 -8.30
CA PHE A 128 -0.30 4.67 -7.75
C PHE A 128 -1.19 4.15 -8.87
N ARG A 129 -1.80 2.98 -8.65
CA ARG A 129 -2.99 2.57 -9.40
C ARG A 129 -4.13 3.49 -8.99
N THR A 130 -4.88 4.04 -9.93
CA THR A 130 -5.96 5.00 -9.64
C THR A 130 -7.33 4.44 -10.02
N VAL A 131 -8.26 4.47 -9.07
CA VAL A 131 -9.66 4.07 -9.23
C VAL A 131 -10.53 5.26 -8.87
N VAL A 132 -11.24 5.83 -9.84
CA VAL A 132 -12.10 7.01 -9.64
C VAL A 132 -13.55 6.56 -9.55
N ILE A 133 -14.27 6.99 -8.50
CA ILE A 133 -15.62 6.53 -8.18
C ILE A 133 -16.53 7.75 -7.94
N ASP A 134 -17.60 7.87 -8.68
CA ASP A 134 -18.64 8.91 -8.48
C ASP A 134 -19.98 8.38 -8.97
N ASN A 135 -21.07 8.68 -8.28
CA ASN A 135 -22.40 8.23 -8.70
C ASN A 135 -22.96 8.99 -9.92
N ARG A 136 -22.27 9.99 -10.40
CA ARG A 136 -22.68 10.78 -11.58
C ARG A 136 -21.87 10.39 -12.80
N GLN A 137 -22.44 9.63 -13.72
CA GLN A 137 -21.80 9.18 -14.96
C GLN A 137 -21.20 10.31 -15.80
N GLN A 138 -21.81 11.50 -15.81
CA GLN A 138 -21.28 12.67 -16.51
C GLN A 138 -19.94 13.17 -15.96
N PHE A 139 -19.57 12.79 -14.72
CA PHE A 139 -18.30 13.14 -14.09
C PHE A 139 -17.34 11.94 -14.08
N ALA A 140 -17.82 10.74 -13.73
CA ALA A 140 -17.03 9.51 -13.74
C ALA A 140 -17.08 8.85 -15.12
N ASN A 141 -16.20 9.26 -16.02
CA ASN A 141 -16.08 8.69 -17.37
C ASN A 141 -14.64 8.80 -17.89
N ARG A 142 -14.33 8.00 -18.91
CA ARG A 142 -12.99 7.93 -19.51
C ARG A 142 -12.54 9.20 -20.20
N ASP A 143 -13.44 10.02 -20.71
CA ASP A 143 -13.07 11.31 -21.36
C ASP A 143 -12.48 12.28 -20.33
N ARG A 144 -12.95 12.21 -19.09
CA ARG A 144 -12.43 13.05 -18.00
C ARG A 144 -11.21 12.45 -17.29
N PHE A 145 -11.12 11.13 -17.25
CA PHE A 145 -10.06 10.36 -16.60
C PHE A 145 -9.46 9.32 -17.57
N PRO A 146 -8.79 9.78 -18.66
CA PRO A 146 -8.27 8.86 -19.66
C PRO A 146 -7.18 7.93 -19.13
N ASP A 147 -6.39 8.44 -18.18
CA ASP A 147 -5.20 7.76 -17.66
C ASP A 147 -5.49 6.92 -16.39
N ALA A 148 -6.69 7.06 -15.78
CA ALA A 148 -7.04 6.26 -14.60
C ALA A 148 -7.13 4.77 -14.95
N ASP A 149 -6.65 3.90 -14.06
CA ASP A 149 -6.76 2.44 -14.26
C ASP A 149 -8.23 2.00 -14.34
N GLU A 150 -9.08 2.59 -13.49
CA GLU A 150 -10.50 2.28 -13.45
C GLU A 150 -11.35 3.53 -13.17
N VAL A 151 -12.51 3.61 -13.80
CA VAL A 151 -13.50 4.66 -13.57
C VAL A 151 -14.86 4.02 -13.37
N ILE A 152 -15.47 4.21 -12.21
CA ILE A 152 -16.72 3.57 -11.79
C ILE A 152 -17.80 4.63 -11.61
N ALA A 153 -18.86 4.55 -12.40
CA ALA A 153 -20.06 5.37 -12.27
C ALA A 153 -21.18 4.55 -11.63
N ALA A 154 -21.27 4.58 -10.29
CA ALA A 154 -22.29 3.83 -9.55
C ALA A 154 -22.49 4.44 -8.14
N GLU A 155 -23.57 4.07 -7.46
CA GLU A 155 -23.78 4.44 -6.06
C GLU A 155 -22.69 3.80 -5.18
N TYR A 156 -22.23 4.56 -4.18
CA TYR A 156 -21.08 4.16 -3.35
C TYR A 156 -21.30 2.82 -2.65
N GLU A 157 -22.52 2.58 -2.12
CA GLU A 157 -22.87 1.33 -1.42
C GLU A 157 -22.86 0.10 -2.34
N GLU A 158 -23.08 0.27 -3.64
CA GLU A 158 -22.98 -0.81 -4.63
C GLU A 158 -21.53 -1.14 -4.95
N VAL A 159 -20.65 -0.16 -4.78
CA VAL A 159 -19.21 -0.28 -5.09
C VAL A 159 -18.42 -0.84 -3.90
N PHE A 160 -18.72 -0.42 -2.67
CA PHE A 160 -17.96 -0.81 -1.47
C PHE A 160 -17.67 -2.31 -1.35
N PRO A 161 -18.63 -3.24 -1.55
CA PRO A 161 -18.39 -4.66 -1.43
C PRO A 161 -17.50 -5.25 -2.53
N LYS A 162 -17.30 -4.50 -3.62
CA LYS A 162 -16.52 -4.93 -4.79
C LYS A 162 -15.08 -4.43 -4.76
N LEU A 163 -14.75 -3.53 -3.84
CA LEU A 163 -13.42 -2.96 -3.72
C LEU A 163 -12.52 -3.87 -2.87
N GLU A 164 -11.37 -4.22 -3.41
CA GLU A 164 -10.34 -5.00 -2.72
C GLU A 164 -9.44 -4.08 -1.90
N ILE A 165 -9.94 -3.61 -0.75
CA ILE A 165 -9.19 -2.72 0.13
C ILE A 165 -8.24 -3.52 1.02
N ASN A 166 -6.98 -3.10 1.03
CA ASN A 166 -5.90 -3.72 1.80
C ASN A 166 -4.91 -2.65 2.33
N GLU A 167 -3.85 -3.07 3.01
CA GLU A 167 -2.82 -2.17 3.58
C GLU A 167 -2.02 -1.34 2.55
N SER A 168 -2.24 -1.53 1.26
CA SER A 168 -1.67 -0.70 0.18
C SER A 168 -2.70 0.23 -0.45
N SER A 169 -3.92 0.27 0.10
CA SER A 169 -5.02 1.11 -0.37
C SER A 169 -5.01 2.48 0.30
N TYR A 170 -5.29 3.51 -0.50
CA TYR A 170 -5.39 4.91 -0.11
C TYR A 170 -6.77 5.40 -0.48
N LEU A 171 -7.61 5.66 0.51
CA LEU A 171 -8.99 6.12 0.32
C LEU A 171 -9.01 7.65 0.38
N VAL A 172 -9.37 8.29 -0.72
CA VAL A 172 -9.35 9.75 -0.89
C VAL A 172 -10.78 10.24 -1.11
N ILE A 173 -11.35 10.92 -0.12
CA ILE A 173 -12.73 11.38 -0.12
C ILE A 173 -12.78 12.85 -0.54
N VAL A 174 -13.20 13.10 -1.79
CA VAL A 174 -13.25 14.43 -2.43
C VAL A 174 -14.61 14.67 -3.09
N THR A 175 -15.67 14.24 -2.41
CA THR A 175 -17.03 14.43 -2.92
C THR A 175 -17.47 15.89 -2.84
N ARG A 176 -18.59 16.22 -3.48
CA ARG A 176 -19.12 17.58 -3.45
C ARG A 176 -19.87 17.95 -2.17
N GLY A 177 -20.20 16.99 -1.30
CA GLY A 177 -21.11 17.23 -0.18
C GLY A 177 -20.79 16.43 1.07
N HIS A 178 -21.06 17.03 2.22
CA HIS A 178 -20.81 16.41 3.52
C HIS A 178 -21.56 15.08 3.74
N ARG A 179 -22.71 14.87 3.09
CA ARG A 179 -23.48 13.61 3.22
C ARG A 179 -22.73 12.42 2.61
N ASP A 180 -22.24 12.59 1.39
CA ASP A 180 -21.48 11.54 0.71
C ASP A 180 -20.12 11.32 1.41
N ASP A 181 -19.46 12.40 1.87
CA ASP A 181 -18.24 12.27 2.66
C ASP A 181 -18.47 11.43 3.93
N MET A 182 -19.58 11.66 4.65
CA MET A 182 -19.93 10.88 5.85
C MET A 182 -20.23 9.41 5.53
N ARG A 183 -20.97 9.14 4.45
CA ARG A 183 -21.29 7.78 4.00
C ARG A 183 -20.02 6.99 3.71
N ILE A 184 -19.10 7.60 2.95
CA ILE A 184 -17.85 6.96 2.56
C ILE A 184 -16.92 6.82 3.77
N LEU A 185 -16.79 7.86 4.60
CA LEU A 185 -15.95 7.83 5.78
C LEU A 185 -16.39 6.74 6.78
N ARG A 186 -17.71 6.61 7.01
CA ARG A 186 -18.29 5.55 7.86
C ARG A 186 -17.84 4.16 7.43
N TRP A 187 -17.85 3.88 6.13
CA TRP A 187 -17.36 2.63 5.59
C TRP A 187 -15.84 2.53 5.66
N ALA A 188 -15.14 3.60 5.28
CA ALA A 188 -13.68 3.62 5.14
C ALA A 188 -12.93 3.32 6.44
N ILE A 189 -13.44 3.81 7.59
CA ILE A 189 -12.78 3.62 8.90
C ILE A 189 -12.74 2.16 9.34
N ASP A 190 -13.57 1.29 8.77
CA ASP A 190 -13.62 -0.14 9.07
C ASP A 190 -12.71 -0.97 8.15
N THR A 191 -12.12 -0.34 7.13
CA THR A 191 -11.23 -1.00 6.18
C THR A 191 -9.78 -1.05 6.67
N PRO A 192 -8.96 -1.98 6.14
CA PRO A 192 -7.52 -2.03 6.42
C PRO A 192 -6.70 -1.01 5.61
N ALA A 193 -7.33 -0.03 4.97
CA ALA A 193 -6.64 0.95 4.14
C ALA A 193 -5.51 1.65 4.90
N ARG A 194 -4.36 1.85 4.25
CA ARG A 194 -3.20 2.56 4.81
C ARG A 194 -3.48 4.03 5.08
N TYR A 195 -4.24 4.66 4.21
CA TYR A 195 -4.56 6.07 4.25
C TYR A 195 -6.05 6.29 4.06
N ILE A 196 -6.64 7.15 4.89
CA ILE A 196 -8.01 7.62 4.74
C ILE A 196 -7.97 9.14 4.82
N GLY A 197 -8.12 9.81 3.70
CA GLY A 197 -8.12 11.26 3.62
C GLY A 197 -9.48 11.82 3.23
N MET A 198 -9.93 12.87 3.91
CA MET A 198 -11.16 13.59 3.58
C MET A 198 -10.90 15.07 3.37
N ILE A 199 -11.36 15.60 2.23
CA ILE A 199 -11.26 17.02 1.90
C ILE A 199 -12.21 17.86 2.74
N GLY A 200 -11.77 19.04 3.12
CA GLY A 200 -12.63 20.01 3.77
C GLY A 200 -11.89 21.01 4.64
N SER A 201 -12.64 21.92 5.26
CA SER A 201 -12.10 22.79 6.32
C SER A 201 -12.03 22.05 7.66
N LYS A 202 -11.23 22.53 8.60
CA LYS A 202 -11.20 22.03 10.00
C LYS A 202 -12.61 21.98 10.61
N ARG A 203 -13.44 23.01 10.34
CA ARG A 203 -14.83 23.06 10.81
C ARG A 203 -15.67 21.91 10.25
N LYS A 204 -15.50 21.59 8.96
CA LYS A 204 -16.20 20.48 8.31
C LYS A 204 -15.75 19.14 8.90
N ALA A 205 -14.45 18.94 9.06
CA ALA A 205 -13.89 17.73 9.66
C ALA A 205 -14.47 17.45 11.04
N ILE A 206 -14.45 18.46 11.93
CA ILE A 206 -15.02 18.37 13.27
C ILE A 206 -16.53 18.06 13.24
N ALA A 207 -17.30 18.70 12.33
CA ALA A 207 -18.73 18.48 12.23
C ALA A 207 -19.07 17.04 11.78
N VAL A 208 -18.34 16.51 10.79
CA VAL A 208 -18.52 15.14 10.30
C VAL A 208 -18.21 14.12 11.39
N VAL A 209 -17.09 14.27 12.09
CA VAL A 209 -16.71 13.37 13.20
C VAL A 209 -17.76 13.39 14.30
N LYS A 210 -18.20 14.57 14.76
CA LYS A 210 -19.26 14.68 15.78
C LYS A 210 -20.57 14.02 15.37
N GLU A 211 -20.94 14.08 14.11
CA GLU A 211 -22.16 13.43 13.64
C GLU A 211 -22.02 11.91 13.66
N LEU A 212 -20.88 11.38 13.21
CA LEU A 212 -20.60 9.94 13.24
C LEU A 212 -20.43 9.41 14.68
N GLU A 213 -19.90 10.21 15.62
CA GLU A 213 -19.88 9.88 17.06
C GLU A 213 -21.30 9.71 17.62
N LYS A 214 -22.27 10.53 17.20
CA LYS A 214 -23.68 10.37 17.61
C LYS A 214 -24.31 9.08 17.08
N GLU A 215 -23.81 8.57 15.97
CA GLU A 215 -24.21 7.27 15.42
C GLU A 215 -23.56 6.08 16.13
N GLY A 216 -22.73 6.35 17.16
CA GLY A 216 -22.09 5.34 18.00
C GLY A 216 -20.70 4.91 17.54
N ILE A 217 -20.07 5.62 16.61
CA ILE A 217 -18.68 5.31 16.19
C ILE A 217 -17.71 5.91 17.20
N PRO A 218 -16.84 5.10 17.84
CA PRO A 218 -15.89 5.60 18.80
C PRO A 218 -14.87 6.57 18.18
N ARG A 219 -14.54 7.62 18.93
CA ARG A 219 -13.65 8.71 18.49
C ARG A 219 -12.28 8.22 18.04
N GLU A 220 -11.74 7.24 18.73
CA GLU A 220 -10.44 6.61 18.49
C GLU A 220 -10.31 6.06 17.06
N ARG A 221 -11.45 5.65 16.45
CA ARG A 221 -11.50 5.16 15.07
C ARG A 221 -11.14 6.24 14.04
N PHE A 222 -11.29 7.52 14.39
CA PHE A 222 -10.99 8.64 13.50
C PHE A 222 -9.54 9.12 13.60
N GLU A 223 -8.73 8.68 14.56
CA GLU A 223 -7.34 9.10 14.74
C GLU A 223 -6.46 8.80 13.51
N ARG A 224 -6.80 7.76 12.76
CA ARG A 224 -6.16 7.39 11.50
C ARG A 224 -6.65 8.18 10.27
N VAL A 225 -7.62 9.09 10.45
CA VAL A 225 -8.21 9.87 9.37
C VAL A 225 -7.47 11.19 9.19
N HIS A 226 -7.02 11.46 7.99
CA HIS A 226 -6.42 12.73 7.60
C HIS A 226 -7.52 13.70 7.17
N SER A 227 -7.95 14.59 8.07
CA SER A 227 -8.97 15.59 7.76
C SER A 227 -8.74 16.90 8.52
N PRO A 228 -8.60 18.02 7.82
CA PRO A 228 -8.41 18.17 6.38
C PRO A 228 -7.20 17.39 5.87
N MET A 229 -7.35 16.71 4.72
CA MET A 229 -6.24 15.97 4.12
C MET A 229 -5.26 16.88 3.38
N GLY A 230 -4.04 16.38 3.19
CA GLY A 230 -2.95 17.05 2.51
C GLY A 230 -2.03 17.85 3.43
N LEU A 231 -0.82 18.12 2.95
CA LEU A 231 0.17 18.91 3.68
C LEU A 231 -0.15 20.41 3.60
N GLU A 232 0.24 21.17 4.64
CA GLU A 232 0.08 22.62 4.68
C GLU A 232 1.15 23.32 3.82
N ILE A 233 0.83 23.52 2.56
CA ILE A 233 1.67 24.20 1.57
C ILE A 233 0.99 25.46 1.01
N ALA A 234 -0.04 25.97 1.70
CA ALA A 234 -0.87 27.10 1.25
C ALA A 234 -1.54 26.87 -0.12
N ALA A 235 -1.88 25.62 -0.47
CA ALA A 235 -2.51 25.24 -1.73
C ALA A 235 -3.91 25.87 -1.88
N ILE A 236 -4.18 26.47 -3.04
CA ILE A 236 -5.43 27.19 -3.36
C ILE A 236 -6.14 26.54 -4.54
N THR A 237 -5.43 26.23 -5.63
CA THR A 237 -6.03 25.67 -6.83
C THR A 237 -6.27 24.15 -6.70
N PRO A 238 -7.18 23.55 -7.47
CA PRO A 238 -7.36 22.12 -7.48
C PRO A 238 -6.08 21.31 -7.74
N GLU A 239 -5.20 21.84 -8.58
CA GLU A 239 -3.90 21.25 -8.94
C GLU A 239 -2.94 21.28 -7.73
N GLU A 240 -2.83 22.42 -7.06
CA GLU A 240 -2.01 22.56 -5.85
C GLU A 240 -2.53 21.70 -4.70
N ILE A 241 -3.86 21.62 -4.53
CA ILE A 241 -4.50 20.73 -3.55
C ILE A 241 -4.17 19.27 -3.87
N ALA A 242 -4.22 18.88 -5.14
CA ALA A 242 -3.85 17.53 -5.56
C ALA A 242 -2.38 17.19 -5.21
N VAL A 243 -1.45 18.13 -5.42
CA VAL A 243 -0.04 17.98 -5.02
C VAL A 243 0.09 17.86 -3.51
N SER A 244 -0.60 18.69 -2.74
CA SER A 244 -0.63 18.65 -1.27
C SER A 244 -1.10 17.29 -0.75
N VAL A 245 -2.19 16.75 -1.32
CA VAL A 245 -2.75 15.44 -0.96
C VAL A 245 -1.79 14.31 -1.34
N LEU A 246 -1.26 14.33 -2.55
CA LEU A 246 -0.29 13.33 -3.01
C LEU A 246 0.96 13.30 -2.13
N ALA A 247 1.48 14.45 -1.74
CA ALA A 247 2.64 14.55 -0.86
C ALA A 247 2.38 13.88 0.51
N GLU A 248 1.19 14.06 1.09
CA GLU A 248 0.79 13.37 2.32
C GLU A 248 0.66 11.85 2.09
N MET A 249 0.04 11.42 0.99
CA MET A 249 -0.05 9.99 0.63
C MET A 249 1.34 9.35 0.46
N ILE A 250 2.31 10.07 -0.13
CA ILE A 250 3.70 9.58 -0.26
C ILE A 250 4.36 9.48 1.12
N ALA A 251 4.15 10.45 2.00
CA ALA A 251 4.69 10.42 3.36
C ALA A 251 4.19 9.18 4.12
N GLU A 252 2.89 8.89 4.05
CA GLU A 252 2.30 7.67 4.63
C GLU A 252 2.85 6.39 3.98
N ARG A 253 3.04 6.37 2.66
CA ARG A 253 3.63 5.23 1.96
C ARG A 253 5.05 4.92 2.43
N ARG A 254 5.83 5.96 2.69
CA ARG A 254 7.24 5.83 3.07
C ARG A 254 7.45 5.65 4.56
N LYS A 255 6.38 5.65 5.37
CA LYS A 255 6.46 5.64 6.85
C LYS A 255 7.50 6.68 7.33
N ALA A 256 7.49 7.85 6.67
CA ALA A 256 8.37 8.94 7.04
C ALA A 256 8.22 9.20 8.54
N HIS A 257 9.28 9.09 9.27
CA HIS A 257 9.50 9.04 10.72
C HIS A 257 8.30 9.29 11.64
N PRO A 258 8.09 8.48 12.72
CA PRO A 258 7.09 8.77 13.74
C PRO A 258 7.27 10.22 14.24
N GLY A 259 6.21 11.04 14.12
CA GLY A 259 6.26 12.45 14.49
C GLY A 259 6.71 13.41 13.38
N TRP A 260 7.09 12.92 12.20
CA TRP A 260 7.44 13.76 11.06
C TRP A 260 6.20 14.06 10.21
N ASN A 261 5.37 14.98 10.67
CA ASN A 261 4.44 15.66 9.77
C ASN A 261 4.10 17.07 10.29
N PRO A 262 5.10 17.97 10.39
CA PRO A 262 4.88 19.34 10.85
C PRO A 262 3.94 20.11 9.91
N LEU A 263 3.75 19.62 8.67
CA LEU A 263 2.89 20.22 7.65
C LEU A 263 1.49 19.57 7.58
N SER A 264 1.18 18.59 8.45
CA SER A 264 -0.15 17.97 8.45
C SER A 264 -1.24 18.97 8.82
N LYS A 265 -2.31 18.99 8.02
CA LYS A 265 -3.53 19.78 8.29
C LYS A 265 -4.52 19.04 9.18
N SER A 266 -4.33 17.74 9.39
CA SER A 266 -5.29 16.92 10.11
C SER A 266 -5.55 17.45 11.51
N VAL A 267 -6.81 17.58 11.88
CA VAL A 267 -7.25 18.00 13.22
C VAL A 267 -6.77 17.03 14.31
N PHE A 268 -6.53 15.77 13.96
CA PHE A 268 -5.99 14.75 14.86
C PHE A 268 -4.49 14.94 15.08
N ALA A 269 -3.71 15.14 14.01
CA ALA A 269 -2.27 15.40 14.10
C ALA A 269 -1.97 16.70 14.83
N GLN A 270 -2.82 17.72 14.71
CA GLN A 270 -2.68 19.01 15.40
C GLN A 270 -3.23 19.00 16.84
N GLY A 271 -3.76 17.89 17.31
CA GLY A 271 -4.30 17.76 18.65
C GLY A 271 -5.58 18.54 18.92
N VAL A 272 -6.27 19.02 17.89
CA VAL A 272 -7.57 19.73 18.01
C VAL A 272 -8.67 18.78 18.46
N LEU A 273 -8.56 17.50 18.13
CA LEU A 273 -9.44 16.42 18.53
C LEU A 273 -8.62 15.31 19.22
N LYS A 274 -7.92 15.63 20.32
CA LYS A 274 -7.31 14.57 21.14
C LYS A 274 -8.39 13.75 21.81
N SER A 275 -8.17 12.44 21.90
CA SER A 275 -8.94 11.59 22.81
C SER A 275 -8.75 12.06 24.25
N PRO A 276 -9.75 11.94 25.12
CA PRO A 276 -9.69 12.38 26.51
C PRO A 276 -8.60 11.66 27.30
#